data_9a34bbcc3e2dd5b72edcc0cffea218f7
#
_entry.id   9a34bbcc3e2dd5b72edcc0cffea218f7
#
_cell.length_a   1.000
_cell.length_b   1.000
_cell.length_c   1.000
_cell.angle_alpha   90.00
_cell.angle_beta   90.00
_cell.angle_gamma   90.00
#
_symmetry.space_group_name_H-M   'P 1'
#
loop_
_entity.id
_entity.type
_entity.pdbx_description
1 polymer ?
#
loop_
_entity_poly.entity_id
_entity_poly.type
_entity_poly.pdbx_seq_one_letter_code
_entity_poly.pdbx_strand_id
1 'polypeptide(L)'
;MNNRNERPRALLPASAAVGVQRAVRTWINTCDRLPSSAGTVSFEDLQADETGMCIATVQAPAYAAKYILGGYRAEYRFRIVYRVQPSDDSDMLDAVEALTNIADWCETTTPPALAGAATTHITRNTDAAILAAYEDGSNDYAVDLTLTWEVF
;
A
#
# COMPACT_ATOMS: atom_id res chain seq x y z
N MET A 1 -33.06 26.20 4.94
CA MET A 1 -33.89 25.00 5.00
C MET A 1 -33.04 23.81 5.40
N ASN A 2 -33.35 23.23 6.51
CA ASN A 2 -32.61 22.04 6.98
C ASN A 2 -33.14 20.82 6.26
N ASN A 3 -32.37 20.29 5.35
CA ASN A 3 -32.60 18.96 4.84
C ASN A 3 -32.26 17.94 5.94
N ARG A 4 -33.22 17.71 6.81
CA ARG A 4 -33.07 16.74 7.92
C ARG A 4 -32.93 15.30 7.45
N ASN A 5 -32.99 15.04 6.15
CA ASN A 5 -32.93 13.72 5.55
C ASN A 5 -31.68 13.51 4.64
N GLU A 6 -30.78 14.50 4.60
CA GLU A 6 -29.53 14.25 3.88
C GLU A 6 -28.68 13.25 4.70
N ARG A 7 -28.64 12.02 4.23
CA ARG A 7 -27.62 11.08 4.67
C ARG A 7 -26.26 11.70 4.38
N PRO A 8 -25.29 11.59 5.30
CA PRO A 8 -23.93 12.01 4.99
C PRO A 8 -23.53 11.42 3.63
N ARG A 9 -23.10 12.25 2.70
CA ARG A 9 -22.63 11.77 1.41
C ARG A 9 -21.46 10.83 1.66
N ALA A 10 -21.55 9.62 1.11
CA ALA A 10 -20.41 8.74 1.06
C ALA A 10 -19.24 9.47 0.38
N LEU A 11 -18.04 9.34 0.93
CA LEU A 11 -16.86 9.91 0.31
C LEU A 11 -16.72 9.33 -1.09
N LEU A 12 -16.58 10.22 -2.09
CA LEU A 12 -16.27 9.78 -3.45
C LEU A 12 -14.84 9.20 -3.47
N PRO A 13 -14.57 8.16 -4.27
CA PRO A 13 -13.22 7.58 -4.35
C PRO A 13 -12.13 8.61 -4.65
N ALA A 14 -12.41 9.60 -5.49
CA ALA A 14 -11.46 10.67 -5.80
C ALA A 14 -11.10 11.52 -4.58
N SER A 15 -12.07 11.77 -3.67
CA SER A 15 -11.83 12.50 -2.43
C SER A 15 -11.18 11.62 -1.36
N ALA A 16 -11.50 10.34 -1.36
CA ALA A 16 -10.96 9.37 -0.42
C ALA A 16 -9.51 8.97 -0.74
N ALA A 17 -9.11 8.99 -2.01
CA ALA A 17 -7.83 8.46 -2.48
C ALA A 17 -6.62 9.04 -1.73
N VAL A 18 -6.57 10.37 -1.54
CA VAL A 18 -5.46 11.01 -0.82
C VAL A 18 -5.45 10.60 0.65
N GLY A 19 -6.61 10.51 1.28
CA GLY A 19 -6.74 10.05 2.67
C GLY A 19 -6.31 8.60 2.84
N VAL A 20 -6.65 7.75 1.88
CA VAL A 20 -6.25 6.33 1.86
C VAL A 20 -4.74 6.20 1.71
N GLN A 21 -4.13 6.94 0.81
CA GLN A 21 -2.68 6.91 0.60
C GLN A 21 -1.93 7.32 1.87
N ARG A 22 -2.37 8.37 2.54
CA ARG A 22 -1.79 8.83 3.81
C ARG A 22 -1.97 7.80 4.92
N ALA A 23 -3.16 7.22 5.02
CA ALA A 23 -3.47 6.20 6.01
C ALA A 23 -2.60 4.95 5.84
N VAL A 24 -2.42 4.48 4.60
CA VAL A 24 -1.58 3.33 4.30
C VAL A 24 -0.11 3.63 4.63
N ARG A 25 0.41 4.79 4.25
CA ARG A 25 1.79 5.17 4.57
C ARG A 25 2.03 5.20 6.08
N THR A 26 1.14 5.83 6.82
CA THR A 26 1.23 5.91 8.28
C THR A 26 1.16 4.52 8.90
N TRP A 27 0.24 3.70 8.41
CA TRP A 27 0.04 2.33 8.90
C TRP A 27 1.25 1.43 8.64
N ILE A 28 1.82 1.46 7.44
CA ILE A 28 3.03 0.68 7.10
C ILE A 28 4.20 1.06 8.00
N ASN A 29 4.34 2.33 8.35
CA ASN A 29 5.41 2.78 9.24
C ASN A 29 5.24 2.29 10.70
N THR A 30 4.11 1.68 11.05
CA THR A 30 3.92 1.01 12.35
C THR A 30 4.33 -0.46 12.33
N CYS A 31 4.74 -0.98 11.17
CA CYS A 31 5.14 -2.38 11.02
C CYS A 31 6.42 -2.66 11.82
N ASP A 32 6.35 -3.66 12.69
CA ASP A 32 7.49 -4.09 13.50
C ASP A 32 8.47 -5.01 12.75
N ARG A 33 8.11 -5.40 11.52
CA ARG A 33 8.93 -6.26 10.65
C ARG A 33 9.73 -5.47 9.62
N LEU A 34 9.70 -4.13 9.67
CA LEU A 34 10.53 -3.30 8.79
C LEU A 34 12.02 -3.54 9.09
N PRO A 35 12.86 -3.82 8.08
CA PRO A 35 14.29 -3.92 8.31
C PRO A 35 14.85 -2.54 8.70
N SER A 36 15.89 -2.53 9.54
CA SER A 36 16.51 -1.27 9.99
C SER A 36 17.06 -0.43 8.83
N SER A 37 17.48 -1.09 7.76
CA SER A 37 17.98 -0.42 6.54
C SER A 37 16.88 0.24 5.71
N ALA A 38 15.59 -0.08 5.95
CA ALA A 38 14.49 0.54 5.24
C ALA A 38 14.25 1.99 5.67
N GLY A 39 14.61 2.32 6.92
CA GLY A 39 14.31 3.63 7.51
C GLY A 39 12.81 3.90 7.55
N THR A 40 12.42 5.15 7.34
CA THR A 40 11.02 5.52 7.17
C THR A 40 10.55 5.18 5.77
N VAL A 41 9.42 4.49 5.67
CA VAL A 41 8.80 4.19 4.38
C VAL A 41 8.21 5.47 3.80
N SER A 42 8.73 5.91 2.67
CA SER A 42 8.29 7.11 1.97
C SER A 42 7.17 6.82 0.98
N PHE A 43 6.60 7.87 0.40
CA PHE A 43 5.56 7.76 -0.61
C PHE A 43 6.13 8.18 -1.96
N GLU A 44 6.19 7.23 -2.90
CA GLU A 44 6.59 7.40 -4.31
C GLU A 44 7.97 8.04 -4.55
N ASP A 45 8.81 8.11 -3.53
CA ASP A 45 10.08 8.83 -3.66
C ASP A 45 11.26 8.02 -3.10
N LEU A 46 12.02 7.42 -4.01
CA LEU A 46 13.37 6.95 -3.73
C LEU A 46 14.31 7.66 -4.70
N GLN A 47 15.22 8.44 -4.14
CA GLN A 47 16.26 9.11 -4.92
C GLN A 47 17.18 8.08 -5.61
N ALA A 48 17.80 8.47 -6.72
CA ALA A 48 18.56 7.56 -7.58
C ALA A 48 19.68 6.80 -6.85
N ASP A 49 20.31 7.43 -5.84
CA ASP A 49 21.44 6.85 -5.10
C ASP A 49 21.06 6.41 -3.69
N GLU A 50 19.77 6.40 -3.35
CA GLU A 50 19.31 6.04 -2.01
C GLU A 50 18.84 4.58 -1.98
N THR A 51 19.26 3.86 -0.92
CA THR A 51 18.61 2.62 -0.50
C THR A 51 17.48 2.96 0.45
N GLY A 52 16.46 2.12 0.51
CA GLY A 52 15.32 2.33 1.39
C GLY A 52 14.05 1.73 0.85
N MET A 53 12.93 2.15 1.43
CA MET A 53 11.63 1.59 1.09
C MET A 53 10.62 2.69 0.83
N CYS A 54 9.78 2.49 -0.17
CA CYS A 54 8.67 3.39 -0.47
C CYS A 54 7.41 2.62 -0.84
N ILE A 55 6.30 3.33 -0.78
CA ILE A 55 5.02 2.86 -1.29
C ILE A 55 4.75 3.60 -2.60
N ALA A 56 4.48 2.85 -3.66
CA ALA A 56 4.06 3.40 -4.94
C ALA A 56 2.62 3.00 -5.23
N THR A 57 1.84 3.92 -5.77
CA THR A 57 0.47 3.65 -6.18
C THR A 57 0.47 2.87 -7.49
N VAL A 58 -0.31 1.80 -7.54
CA VAL A 58 -0.60 1.06 -8.76
C VAL A 58 -1.97 1.48 -9.25
N GLN A 59 -2.06 1.94 -10.50
CA GLN A 59 -3.33 2.41 -11.05
C GLN A 59 -4.39 1.31 -11.05
N ALA A 60 -5.59 1.69 -10.63
CA ALA A 60 -6.75 0.82 -10.59
C ALA A 60 -8.01 1.65 -10.90
N PRO A 61 -9.12 1.01 -11.29
CA PRO A 61 -10.39 1.71 -11.43
C PRO A 61 -10.78 2.44 -10.15
N ALA A 62 -11.38 3.63 -10.29
CA ALA A 62 -11.84 4.42 -9.14
C ALA A 62 -12.90 3.68 -8.31
N TYR A 63 -13.71 2.87 -8.96
CA TYR A 63 -14.70 2.01 -8.32
C TYR A 63 -14.47 0.56 -8.76
N ALA A 64 -14.37 -0.35 -7.80
CA ALA A 64 -14.39 -1.78 -8.08
C ALA A 64 -15.83 -2.26 -8.32
N ALA A 65 -16.78 -1.68 -7.60
CA ALA A 65 -18.21 -1.93 -7.80
C ALA A 65 -19.02 -0.74 -7.31
N LYS A 66 -20.15 -0.49 -7.95
CA LYS A 66 -21.18 0.46 -7.48
C LYS A 66 -22.45 -0.32 -7.18
N TYR A 67 -23.08 -0.03 -6.06
CA TYR A 67 -24.28 -0.74 -5.63
C TYR A 67 -25.54 -0.01 -6.07
N ILE A 68 -26.58 -0.77 -6.42
CA ILE A 68 -27.86 -0.21 -6.91
C ILE A 68 -28.52 0.69 -5.87
N LEU A 69 -28.45 0.33 -4.59
CA LEU A 69 -29.07 1.07 -3.49
C LEU A 69 -28.18 2.16 -2.91
N GLY A 70 -27.13 2.54 -3.62
CA GLY A 70 -26.12 3.50 -3.16
C GLY A 70 -24.93 2.81 -2.52
N GLY A 71 -23.85 3.55 -2.36
CA GLY A 71 -22.60 3.00 -1.89
C GLY A 71 -21.76 2.39 -3.00
N TYR A 72 -20.57 1.97 -2.61
CA TYR A 72 -19.60 1.40 -3.55
C TYR A 72 -18.56 0.55 -2.84
N ARG A 73 -17.86 -0.27 -3.61
CA ARG A 73 -16.60 -0.89 -3.21
C ARG A 73 -15.47 -0.24 -4.00
N ALA A 74 -14.40 0.08 -3.32
CA ALA A 74 -13.21 0.66 -3.93
C ALA A 74 -11.95 -0.06 -3.48
N GLU A 75 -10.90 0.09 -4.25
CA GLU A 75 -9.61 -0.52 -4.01
C GLU A 75 -8.51 0.53 -4.11
N TYR A 76 -7.53 0.43 -3.22
CA TYR A 76 -6.25 1.09 -3.37
C TYR A 76 -5.18 0.02 -3.58
N ARG A 77 -4.65 -0.03 -4.77
CA ARG A 77 -3.54 -0.93 -5.11
C ARG A 77 -2.24 -0.20 -4.88
N PHE A 78 -1.37 -0.81 -4.12
CA PHE A 78 -0.07 -0.23 -3.82
C PHE A 78 1.02 -1.27 -3.90
N ARG A 79 2.21 -0.77 -4.18
CA ARG A 79 3.43 -1.55 -4.28
C ARG A 79 4.38 -1.09 -3.21
N ILE A 80 4.90 -2.03 -2.43
CA ILE A 80 6.01 -1.76 -1.52
C ILE A 80 7.28 -2.06 -2.28
N VAL A 81 8.12 -1.04 -2.45
CA VAL A 81 9.40 -1.15 -3.17
C VAL A 81 10.52 -1.04 -2.16
N TYR A 82 11.42 -2.01 -2.18
CA TYR A 82 12.60 -2.04 -1.34
C TYR A 82 13.85 -2.02 -2.22
N ARG A 83 14.58 -0.90 -2.17
CA ARG A 83 15.84 -0.72 -2.91
C ARG A 83 17.01 -1.08 -2.01
N VAL A 84 17.81 -2.02 -2.47
CA VAL A 84 19.00 -2.51 -1.78
C VAL A 84 20.20 -2.49 -2.71
N GLN A 85 21.39 -2.47 -2.11
CA GLN A 85 22.68 -2.64 -2.78
C GLN A 85 23.23 -4.01 -2.39
N PRO A 86 22.81 -5.09 -3.06
CA PRO A 86 23.24 -6.42 -2.64
C PRO A 86 24.71 -6.66 -3.02
N SER A 87 25.44 -7.37 -2.15
CA SER A 87 26.80 -7.83 -2.43
C SER A 87 26.83 -9.28 -2.92
N ASP A 88 25.78 -10.07 -2.62
CA ASP A 88 25.68 -11.48 -3.00
C ASP A 88 24.22 -11.95 -3.06
N ASP A 89 24.02 -13.22 -3.41
CA ASP A 89 22.69 -13.83 -3.49
C ASP A 89 21.97 -13.87 -2.14
N SER A 90 22.71 -13.96 -1.04
CA SER A 90 22.13 -13.96 0.31
C SER A 90 21.45 -12.62 0.62
N ASP A 91 22.07 -11.51 0.23
CA ASP A 91 21.48 -10.18 0.39
C ASP A 91 20.21 -10.03 -0.47
N MET A 92 20.20 -10.61 -1.67
CA MET A 92 19.01 -10.61 -2.54
C MET A 92 17.85 -11.39 -1.91
N LEU A 93 18.14 -12.56 -1.35
CA LEU A 93 17.15 -13.38 -0.66
C LEU A 93 16.63 -12.69 0.62
N ASP A 94 17.50 -12.01 1.35
CA ASP A 94 17.11 -11.24 2.53
C ASP A 94 16.13 -10.13 2.19
N ALA A 95 16.30 -9.46 1.05
CA ALA A 95 15.39 -8.42 0.58
C ALA A 95 14.00 -8.99 0.24
N VAL A 96 13.95 -10.13 -0.43
CA VAL A 96 12.68 -10.82 -0.75
C VAL A 96 12.01 -11.30 0.54
N GLU A 97 12.76 -11.84 1.47
CA GLU A 97 12.24 -12.29 2.77
C GLU A 97 11.68 -11.13 3.59
N ALA A 98 12.38 -9.98 3.61
CA ALA A 98 11.90 -8.79 4.31
C ALA A 98 10.55 -8.31 3.76
N LEU A 99 10.40 -8.25 2.44
CA LEU A 99 9.14 -7.87 1.80
C LEU A 99 8.03 -8.90 2.04
N THR A 100 8.36 -10.18 2.01
CA THR A 100 7.41 -11.25 2.31
C THR A 100 6.89 -11.14 3.74
N ASN A 101 7.78 -10.88 4.70
CA ASN A 101 7.40 -10.68 6.11
C ASN A 101 6.51 -9.45 6.30
N ILE A 102 6.79 -8.36 5.60
CA ILE A 102 5.96 -7.16 5.62
C ILE A 102 4.58 -7.44 5.01
N ALA A 103 4.52 -8.15 3.89
CA ALA A 103 3.27 -8.53 3.26
C ALA A 103 2.42 -9.45 4.16
N ASP A 104 3.04 -10.41 4.84
CA ASP A 104 2.36 -11.24 5.83
C ASP A 104 1.79 -10.40 6.98
N TRP A 105 2.56 -9.44 7.46
CA TRP A 105 2.10 -8.49 8.47
C TRP A 105 0.89 -7.68 7.98
N CYS A 106 0.93 -7.20 6.73
CA CYS A 106 -0.18 -6.46 6.13
C CYS A 106 -1.48 -7.27 6.07
N GLU A 107 -1.38 -8.56 5.74
CA GLU A 107 -2.54 -9.43 5.63
C GLU A 107 -3.10 -9.88 6.98
N THR A 108 -2.29 -9.91 8.03
CA THR A 108 -2.65 -10.44 9.34
C THR A 108 -2.89 -9.38 10.41
N THR A 109 -2.52 -8.14 10.15
CA THR A 109 -2.70 -7.02 11.08
C THR A 109 -3.99 -6.27 10.76
N THR A 110 -4.61 -5.65 11.76
CA THR A 110 -5.77 -4.79 11.55
C THR A 110 -5.46 -3.71 10.52
N PRO A 111 -6.22 -3.62 9.41
CA PRO A 111 -6.01 -2.61 8.38
C PRO A 111 -6.17 -1.19 8.91
N PRO A 112 -5.64 -0.18 8.21
CA PRO A 112 -5.84 1.20 8.61
C PRO A 112 -7.33 1.55 8.58
N ALA A 113 -7.79 2.30 9.59
CA ALA A 113 -9.15 2.79 9.64
C ALA A 113 -9.36 3.88 8.58
N LEU A 114 -10.41 3.74 7.79
CA LEU A 114 -10.79 4.72 6.78
C LEU A 114 -12.12 5.36 7.17
N ALA A 115 -12.17 6.68 7.16
CA ALA A 115 -13.40 7.42 7.51
C ALA A 115 -14.52 7.07 6.53
N GLY A 116 -15.67 6.67 7.05
CA GLY A 116 -16.85 6.31 6.25
C GLY A 116 -16.83 4.93 5.62
N ALA A 117 -15.77 4.16 5.83
CA ALA A 117 -15.71 2.78 5.33
C ALA A 117 -16.32 1.80 6.33
N ALA A 118 -17.15 0.91 5.83
CA ALA A 118 -17.79 -0.12 6.65
C ALA A 118 -16.89 -1.34 6.86
N THR A 119 -16.14 -1.72 5.83
CA THR A 119 -15.28 -2.91 5.84
C THR A 119 -13.98 -2.59 5.14
N THR A 120 -12.87 -3.00 5.72
CA THR A 120 -11.55 -2.90 5.10
C THR A 120 -10.81 -4.22 5.23
N HIS A 121 -10.07 -4.58 4.20
CA HIS A 121 -9.16 -5.72 4.25
C HIS A 121 -8.03 -5.53 3.25
N ILE A 122 -6.93 -6.23 3.48
CA ILE A 122 -5.77 -6.21 2.61
C ILE A 122 -5.52 -7.59 2.05
N THR A 123 -5.23 -7.63 0.75
CA THR A 123 -4.90 -8.84 0.03
C THR A 123 -3.58 -8.65 -0.71
N ARG A 124 -2.72 -9.64 -0.63
CA ARG A 124 -1.50 -9.70 -1.43
C ARG A 124 -1.83 -10.12 -2.85
N ASN A 125 -1.36 -9.36 -3.84
CA ASN A 125 -1.61 -9.65 -5.25
C ASN A 125 -0.47 -10.43 -5.90
N THR A 126 0.76 -10.21 -5.43
CA THR A 126 1.96 -10.85 -5.98
C THR A 126 2.87 -11.31 -4.84
N ASP A 127 3.71 -12.28 -5.11
CA ASP A 127 4.84 -12.56 -4.25
C ASP A 127 5.92 -11.48 -4.41
N ALA A 128 6.77 -11.33 -3.40
CA ALA A 128 7.91 -10.43 -3.48
C ALA A 128 8.91 -10.95 -4.53
N ALA A 129 9.34 -10.06 -5.41
CA ALA A 129 10.27 -10.38 -6.48
C ALA A 129 11.06 -9.15 -6.91
N ILE A 130 12.10 -9.37 -7.69
CA ILE A 130 12.86 -8.28 -8.30
C ILE A 130 11.97 -7.52 -9.29
N LEU A 131 11.99 -6.20 -9.18
CA LEU A 131 11.28 -5.30 -10.07
C LEU A 131 12.21 -4.68 -11.12
N ALA A 132 13.40 -4.26 -10.69
CA ALA A 132 14.38 -3.62 -11.55
C ALA A 132 15.79 -3.83 -11.00
N ALA A 133 16.76 -3.89 -11.91
CA ALA A 133 18.19 -3.87 -11.59
C ALA A 133 18.83 -2.68 -12.28
N TYR A 134 19.68 -1.98 -11.56
CA TYR A 134 20.33 -0.76 -12.04
C TYR A 134 21.81 -0.95 -12.29
N GLU A 135 22.39 -0.11 -13.14
CA GLU A 135 23.81 -0.20 -13.51
C GLU A 135 24.76 0.04 -12.34
N ASP A 136 24.34 0.78 -11.31
CA ASP A 136 25.12 1.01 -10.10
C ASP A 136 25.16 -0.22 -9.16
N GLY A 137 24.49 -1.30 -9.53
CA GLY A 137 24.42 -2.54 -8.75
C GLY A 137 23.26 -2.58 -7.76
N SER A 138 22.48 -1.51 -7.63
CA SER A 138 21.28 -1.53 -6.81
C SER A 138 20.15 -2.28 -7.49
N ASN A 139 19.28 -2.88 -6.69
CA ASN A 139 18.08 -3.57 -7.16
C ASN A 139 16.86 -3.05 -6.42
N ASP A 140 15.75 -2.96 -7.13
CA ASP A 140 14.43 -2.78 -6.54
C ASP A 140 13.71 -4.13 -6.47
N TYR A 141 13.26 -4.49 -5.29
CA TYR A 141 12.34 -5.61 -5.04
C TYR A 141 10.99 -5.03 -4.69
N ALA A 142 9.93 -5.73 -5.05
CA ALA A 142 8.59 -5.23 -4.82
C ALA A 142 7.60 -6.35 -4.51
N VAL A 143 6.56 -5.98 -3.79
CA VAL A 143 5.36 -6.79 -3.56
C VAL A 143 4.14 -5.91 -3.72
N ASP A 144 3.12 -6.41 -4.40
CA ASP A 144 1.88 -5.68 -4.66
C ASP A 144 0.77 -6.15 -3.73
N LEU A 145 0.06 -5.19 -3.14
CA LEU A 145 -1.06 -5.43 -2.25
C LEU A 145 -2.25 -4.55 -2.65
N THR A 146 -3.42 -4.94 -2.22
CA THR A 146 -4.65 -4.17 -2.41
C THR A 146 -5.37 -3.99 -1.09
N LEU A 147 -5.68 -2.74 -0.76
CA LEU A 147 -6.61 -2.39 0.31
C LEU A 147 -7.98 -2.21 -0.33
N THR A 148 -8.95 -2.98 0.13
CA THR A 148 -10.33 -2.91 -0.32
C THR A 148 -11.21 -2.37 0.79
N TRP A 149 -12.13 -1.48 0.45
CA TRP A 149 -13.12 -0.97 1.40
C TRP A 149 -14.49 -0.80 0.74
N GLU A 150 -15.51 -0.76 1.58
CA GLU A 150 -16.88 -0.56 1.15
C GLU A 150 -17.48 0.65 1.85
N VAL A 151 -18.28 1.39 1.12
CA VAL A 151 -19.06 2.53 1.63
C VAL A 151 -20.51 2.31 1.25
N PHE A 152 -21.39 2.41 2.24
CA PHE A 152 -22.81 2.19 2.07
C PHE A 152 -23.60 3.50 2.20
#